data_6e503af89ab34af748ee9fa63babc6e8
#
_entry.id   6e503af89ab34af748ee9fa63babc6e8
#
_cell.length_a   1.000
_cell.length_b   1.000
_cell.length_c   1.000
_cell.angle_alpha   90.00
_cell.angle_beta   90.00
_cell.angle_gamma   90.00
#
_symmetry.space_group_name_H-M   'P 1'
#
loop_
_entity.id
_entity.type
_entity.pdbx_description
1 polymer ?
#
loop_
_entity_poly.entity_id
_entity_poly.type
_entity_poly.pdbx_seq_one_letter_code
_entity_poly.pdbx_strand_id
1 'polypeptide(L)'
;MVQGIGVDIVKLERIEAVHRRFGDRFARKVLSAEELSSGPVTSSFIAKRFAAKEAIAKALGTGFRGGITMPSITINKNSLNKPQVALTGAAAERLRVIGAQQVLVSIADEVDSVVAFAIAQ
;
A
#
# COMPACT_ATOMS: atom_id res chain seq x y z
N MET A 1 -20.09 -3.24 -7.72
CA MET A 1 -19.54 -2.77 -9.02
C MET A 1 -18.16 -2.18 -8.81
N VAL A 2 -17.22 -2.50 -9.69
CA VAL A 2 -15.87 -1.94 -9.62
C VAL A 2 -15.92 -0.44 -9.91
N GLN A 3 -15.35 0.35 -9.01
CA GLN A 3 -15.28 1.80 -9.14
C GLN A 3 -13.88 2.30 -9.50
N GLY A 4 -12.87 1.47 -9.32
CA GLY A 4 -11.50 1.83 -9.67
C GLY A 4 -10.57 0.63 -9.66
N ILE A 5 -9.53 0.70 -10.47
CA ILE A 5 -8.47 -0.30 -10.51
C ILE A 5 -7.11 0.41 -10.49
N GLY A 6 -6.12 -0.28 -9.96
CA GLY A 6 -4.77 0.24 -9.94
C GLY A 6 -3.75 -0.89 -9.98
N VAL A 7 -2.65 -0.65 -10.64
CA VAL A 7 -1.53 -1.58 -10.68
C VAL A 7 -0.24 -0.79 -10.50
N ASP A 8 0.70 -1.37 -9.81
CA ASP A 8 2.02 -0.78 -9.64
C ASP A 8 3.07 -1.87 -9.62
N ILE A 9 4.26 -1.53 -10.11
CA ILE A 9 5.43 -2.40 -10.06
C ILE A 9 6.60 -1.59 -9.53
N VAL A 10 7.38 -2.20 -8.63
CA VAL A 10 8.55 -1.54 -8.05
C VAL A 10 9.73 -2.49 -8.08
N LYS A 11 10.91 -1.96 -8.37
CA LYS A 11 12.15 -2.73 -8.27
C LYS A 11 12.62 -2.76 -6.83
N LEU A 12 12.88 -3.95 -6.32
CA LEU A 12 13.32 -4.13 -4.94
C LEU A 12 14.60 -3.34 -4.63
N GLU A 13 15.54 -3.31 -5.56
CA GLU A 13 16.82 -2.59 -5.34
C GLU A 13 16.63 -1.09 -5.12
N ARG A 14 15.61 -0.48 -5.74
CA ARG A 14 15.29 0.93 -5.51
C ARG A 14 14.83 1.17 -4.07
N ILE A 15 13.98 0.29 -3.59
CA ILE A 15 13.50 0.37 -2.20
C ILE A 15 14.64 0.10 -1.23
N GLU A 16 15.48 -0.90 -1.51
CA GLU A 16 16.63 -1.21 -0.69
C GLU A 16 17.59 -0.01 -0.58
N ALA A 17 17.84 0.67 -1.70
CA ALA A 17 18.73 1.84 -1.72
C ALA A 17 18.18 2.98 -0.86
N VAL A 18 16.89 3.29 -0.97
CA VAL A 18 16.26 4.34 -0.18
C VAL A 18 16.20 3.96 1.30
N HIS A 19 15.87 2.71 1.59
CA HIS A 19 15.80 2.21 2.96
C HIS A 19 17.18 2.24 3.62
N ARG A 20 18.22 1.87 2.89
CA ARG A 20 19.60 1.93 3.39
C ARG A 20 20.02 3.36 3.70
N ARG A 21 19.62 4.31 2.86
CA ARG A 21 19.98 5.71 3.01
C ARG A 21 19.24 6.42 4.14
N PHE A 22 17.93 6.21 4.26
CA PHE A 22 17.07 6.97 5.16
C PHE A 22 16.54 6.18 6.35
N GLY A 23 16.72 4.86 6.35
CA GLY A 23 16.34 4.00 7.49
C GLY A 23 14.89 4.17 7.90
N ASP A 24 14.68 4.36 9.19
CA ASP A 24 13.34 4.47 9.78
C ASP A 24 12.52 5.64 9.24
N ARG A 25 13.16 6.71 8.78
CA ARG A 25 12.43 7.84 8.18
C ARG A 25 11.66 7.40 6.94
N PHE A 26 12.29 6.57 6.10
CA PHE A 26 11.62 6.04 4.92
C PHE A 26 10.51 5.06 5.32
N ALA A 27 10.82 4.15 6.24
CA ALA A 27 9.83 3.18 6.73
C ALA A 27 8.58 3.89 7.25
N ARG A 28 8.73 4.95 8.03
CA ARG A 28 7.60 5.70 8.58
C ARG A 28 6.82 6.49 7.53
N LYS A 29 7.42 6.80 6.39
CA LYS A 29 6.71 7.45 5.28
C LYS A 29 5.81 6.48 4.52
N VAL A 30 6.15 5.20 4.55
CA VAL A 30 5.42 4.15 3.80
C VAL A 30 4.43 3.41 4.70
N LEU A 31 4.83 3.11 5.92
CA LEU A 31 4.10 2.20 6.80
C LEU A 31 3.30 2.96 7.85
N SER A 32 2.09 2.45 8.13
CA SER A 32 1.30 2.91 9.27
C SER A 32 1.94 2.42 10.58
N ALA A 33 1.54 3.01 11.71
CA ALA A 33 2.01 2.58 13.02
C ALA A 33 1.73 1.09 13.26
N GLU A 34 0.58 0.62 12.82
CA GLU A 34 0.19 -0.79 12.97
C GLU A 34 1.12 -1.70 12.16
N GLU A 35 1.45 -1.31 10.93
CA GLU A 35 2.38 -2.09 10.10
C GLU A 35 3.79 -2.10 10.68
N LEU A 36 4.24 -0.98 11.23
CA LEU A 36 5.56 -0.87 11.85
C LEU A 36 5.70 -1.82 13.04
N SER A 37 4.63 -2.08 13.76
CA SER A 37 4.65 -2.96 14.94
C SER A 37 4.27 -4.41 14.64
N SER A 38 4.00 -4.75 13.38
CA SER A 38 3.49 -6.08 13.02
C SER A 38 4.59 -7.14 12.89
N GLY A 39 5.86 -6.75 12.86
CA GLY A 39 6.97 -7.67 12.71
C GLY A 39 8.22 -6.97 12.20
N PRO A 40 9.22 -7.71 11.71
CA PRO A 40 10.45 -7.12 11.18
C PRO A 40 10.19 -6.21 9.99
N VAL A 41 10.83 -5.03 9.99
CA VAL A 41 10.70 -4.06 8.92
C VAL A 41 11.89 -4.23 7.97
N THR A 42 11.74 -5.15 7.02
CA THR A 42 12.74 -5.40 6.00
C THR A 42 12.46 -4.55 4.76
N SER A 43 13.45 -4.38 3.89
CA SER A 43 13.24 -3.69 2.61
C SER A 43 12.20 -4.41 1.76
N SER A 44 12.16 -5.73 1.79
CA SER A 44 11.15 -6.52 1.08
C SER A 44 9.74 -6.22 1.59
N PHE A 45 9.57 -6.15 2.91
CA PHE A 45 8.28 -5.80 3.52
C PHE A 45 7.83 -4.40 3.10
N ILE A 46 8.76 -3.43 3.14
CA ILE A 46 8.47 -2.06 2.70
C ILE A 46 8.08 -2.04 1.22
N ALA A 47 8.82 -2.77 0.37
CA ALA A 47 8.56 -2.80 -1.07
C ALA A 47 7.17 -3.32 -1.38
N LYS A 48 6.73 -4.38 -0.71
CA LYS A 48 5.39 -4.95 -0.90
C LYS A 48 4.31 -3.97 -0.48
N ARG A 49 4.48 -3.30 0.64
CA ARG A 49 3.52 -2.29 1.12
C ARG A 49 3.52 -1.06 0.23
N PHE A 50 4.70 -0.63 -0.23
CA PHE A 50 4.84 0.50 -1.14
C PHE A 50 4.07 0.26 -2.44
N ALA A 51 4.33 -0.86 -3.12
CA ALA A 51 3.64 -1.20 -4.36
C ALA A 51 2.12 -1.31 -4.17
N ALA A 52 1.69 -1.95 -3.08
CA ALA A 52 0.26 -2.09 -2.79
C ALA A 52 -0.41 -0.74 -2.56
N LYS A 53 0.23 0.17 -1.83
CA LYS A 53 -0.34 1.48 -1.54
C LYS A 53 -0.39 2.37 -2.77
N GLU A 54 0.63 2.29 -3.64
CA GLU A 54 0.60 2.97 -4.94
C GLU A 54 -0.58 2.46 -5.80
N ALA A 55 -0.75 1.13 -5.86
CA ALA A 55 -1.86 0.54 -6.61
C ALA A 55 -3.22 0.97 -6.04
N ILE A 56 -3.35 1.01 -4.72
CA ILE A 56 -4.57 1.46 -4.05
C ILE A 56 -4.85 2.92 -4.36
N ALA A 57 -3.84 3.80 -4.29
CA ALA A 57 -4.01 5.21 -4.61
C ALA A 57 -4.46 5.41 -6.06
N LYS A 58 -3.95 4.60 -6.99
CA LYS A 58 -4.42 4.61 -8.38
C LYS A 58 -5.87 4.15 -8.48
N ALA A 59 -6.26 3.12 -7.74
CA ALA A 59 -7.65 2.64 -7.73
C ALA A 59 -8.61 3.70 -7.18
N LEU A 60 -8.15 4.52 -6.22
CA LEU A 60 -8.93 5.64 -5.69
C LEU A 60 -9.03 6.81 -6.70
N GLY A 61 -8.20 6.82 -7.72
CA GLY A 61 -8.24 7.79 -8.81
C GLY A 61 -7.52 9.10 -8.56
N THR A 62 -6.96 9.29 -7.37
CA THR A 62 -6.32 10.55 -7.00
C THR A 62 -4.80 10.46 -6.87
N GLY A 63 -4.26 9.25 -6.71
CA GLY A 63 -2.90 9.11 -6.22
C GLY A 63 -2.81 9.67 -4.79
N PHE A 64 -1.62 10.09 -4.40
CA PHE A 64 -1.39 10.64 -3.05
C PHE A 64 -1.59 12.16 -3.03
N ARG A 65 -2.83 12.58 -3.27
CA ARG A 65 -3.27 13.98 -3.26
C ARG A 65 -4.40 14.15 -2.25
N GLY A 66 -4.70 15.41 -1.91
CA GLY A 66 -5.85 15.72 -1.07
C GLY A 66 -5.76 15.15 0.35
N GLY A 67 -4.56 15.00 0.88
CA GLY A 67 -4.36 14.47 2.22
C GLY A 67 -4.23 12.95 2.29
N ILE A 68 -4.29 12.26 1.16
CA ILE A 68 -4.07 10.81 1.13
C ILE A 68 -2.57 10.52 1.21
N THR A 69 -2.16 9.79 2.24
CA THR A 69 -0.77 9.42 2.47
C THR A 69 -0.63 7.91 2.59
N MET A 70 0.57 7.39 2.38
CA MET A 70 0.80 5.96 2.53
C MET A 70 0.47 5.44 3.94
N PRO A 71 0.85 6.15 5.04
CA PRO A 71 0.44 5.69 6.37
C PRO A 71 -1.05 5.71 6.65
N SER A 72 -1.87 6.39 5.84
CA SER A 72 -3.33 6.36 5.99
C SER A 72 -3.95 5.09 5.41
N ILE A 73 -3.15 4.26 4.77
CA ILE A 73 -3.52 2.95 4.23
C ILE A 73 -2.78 1.90 5.04
N THR A 74 -3.52 0.98 5.66
CA THR A 74 -2.92 -0.12 6.42
C THR A 74 -3.26 -1.43 5.75
N ILE A 75 -2.27 -2.28 5.52
CA ILE A 75 -2.46 -3.59 4.94
C ILE A 75 -2.03 -4.63 5.97
N ASN A 76 -3.00 -5.37 6.47
CA ASN A 76 -2.81 -6.49 7.38
C ASN A 76 -3.05 -7.79 6.65
N LYS A 77 -2.77 -8.90 7.29
CA LYS A 77 -3.08 -10.22 6.77
C LYS A 77 -4.06 -10.91 7.72
N ASN A 78 -5.03 -11.63 7.15
CA ASN A 78 -5.96 -12.43 7.94
C ASN A 78 -5.32 -13.79 8.29
N SER A 79 -6.08 -14.66 8.94
CA SER A 79 -5.61 -15.98 9.36
C SER A 79 -5.17 -16.89 8.20
N LEU A 80 -5.66 -16.61 6.98
CA LEU A 80 -5.27 -17.32 5.77
C LEU A 80 -4.13 -16.62 5.02
N ASN A 81 -3.49 -15.63 5.66
CA ASN A 81 -2.41 -14.84 5.08
C ASN A 81 -2.86 -13.97 3.90
N LYS A 82 -4.17 -13.70 3.78
CA LYS A 82 -4.72 -12.86 2.73
C LYS A 82 -4.63 -11.40 3.13
N PRO A 83 -4.15 -10.53 2.23
CA PRO A 83 -4.09 -9.09 2.54
C PRO A 83 -5.48 -8.49 2.77
N GLN A 84 -5.58 -7.64 3.78
CA GLN A 84 -6.78 -6.87 4.08
C GLN A 84 -6.41 -5.41 4.19
N VAL A 85 -7.21 -4.54 3.56
CA VAL A 85 -6.93 -3.11 3.47
C VAL A 85 -7.85 -2.35 4.40
N ALA A 86 -7.28 -1.48 5.23
CA ALA A 86 -8.01 -0.52 6.05
C ALA A 86 -7.57 0.89 5.67
N LEU A 87 -8.53 1.76 5.42
CA LEU A 87 -8.29 3.15 5.06
C LEU A 87 -8.74 4.07 6.18
N THR A 88 -8.01 5.16 6.40
CA THR A 88 -8.36 6.19 7.37
C THR A 88 -8.33 7.58 6.72
N GLY A 89 -8.95 8.54 7.38
CA GLY A 89 -8.88 9.95 6.97
C GLY A 89 -9.32 10.19 5.54
N ALA A 90 -8.51 10.93 4.81
CA ALA A 90 -8.81 11.34 3.44
C ALA A 90 -8.94 10.14 2.49
N ALA A 91 -8.19 9.06 2.72
CA ALA A 91 -8.29 7.84 1.90
C ALA A 91 -9.66 7.19 2.08
N ALA A 92 -10.14 7.07 3.31
CA ALA A 92 -11.48 6.53 3.59
C ALA A 92 -12.58 7.40 2.98
N GLU A 93 -12.44 8.71 3.07
CA GLU A 93 -13.39 9.65 2.49
C GLU A 93 -13.42 9.54 0.96
N ARG A 94 -12.26 9.42 0.34
CA ARG A 94 -12.19 9.25 -1.12
C ARG A 94 -12.87 7.97 -1.58
N LEU A 95 -12.70 6.88 -0.84
CA LEU A 95 -13.38 5.62 -1.13
C LEU A 95 -14.91 5.83 -1.16
N ARG A 96 -15.41 6.55 -0.15
CA ARG A 96 -16.84 6.88 -0.08
C ARG A 96 -17.30 7.73 -1.26
N VAL A 97 -16.53 8.74 -1.62
CA VAL A 97 -16.87 9.68 -2.71
C VAL A 97 -16.99 8.96 -4.05
N ILE A 98 -16.12 7.98 -4.33
CA ILE A 98 -16.22 7.23 -5.58
C ILE A 98 -17.29 6.14 -5.57
N GLY A 99 -18.02 6.01 -4.47
CA GLY A 99 -19.12 5.04 -4.38
C GLY A 99 -18.67 3.62 -4.09
N ALA A 100 -17.45 3.44 -3.58
CA ALA A 100 -16.91 2.13 -3.24
C ALA A 100 -17.03 1.88 -1.73
N GLN A 101 -17.03 0.62 -1.34
CA GLN A 101 -17.16 0.20 0.05
C GLN A 101 -15.89 -0.48 0.57
N GLN A 102 -15.07 -1.02 -0.32
CA GLN A 102 -13.87 -1.75 0.08
C GLN A 102 -12.81 -1.68 -0.99
N VAL A 103 -11.58 -1.96 -0.58
CA VAL A 103 -10.47 -2.14 -1.49
C VAL A 103 -9.92 -3.53 -1.31
N LEU A 104 -9.75 -4.22 -2.44
CA LEU A 104 -9.10 -5.53 -2.50
C LEU A 104 -7.73 -5.34 -3.12
N VAL A 105 -6.74 -6.08 -2.64
CA VAL A 105 -5.38 -6.00 -3.17
C VAL A 105 -4.78 -7.38 -3.32
N SER A 106 -4.00 -7.55 -4.38
CA SER A 106 -3.19 -8.75 -4.59
C SER A 106 -1.74 -8.31 -4.84
N ILE A 107 -0.81 -9.03 -4.23
CA ILE A 107 0.62 -8.68 -4.28
C ILE A 107 1.38 -9.92 -4.74
N ALA A 108 2.26 -9.74 -5.71
CA ALA A 108 3.14 -10.80 -6.19
C ALA A 108 4.56 -10.27 -6.23
N ASP A 109 5.52 -11.11 -5.85
CA ASP A 109 6.92 -10.71 -5.83
C ASP A 109 7.81 -11.76 -6.44
N GLU A 110 8.86 -11.28 -7.09
CA GLU A 110 9.97 -12.05 -7.61
C GLU A 110 11.26 -11.60 -6.92
N VAL A 111 12.40 -12.13 -7.34
CA VAL A 111 13.70 -11.80 -6.74
C VAL A 111 14.00 -10.29 -6.82
N ASP A 112 13.63 -9.66 -7.92
CA ASP A 112 14.02 -8.28 -8.26
C ASP A 112 12.88 -7.28 -8.24
N SER A 113 11.62 -7.72 -8.16
CA SER A 113 10.49 -6.79 -8.28
C SER A 113 9.27 -7.25 -7.52
N VAL A 114 8.41 -6.29 -7.23
CA VAL A 114 7.10 -6.50 -6.60
C VAL A 114 6.05 -5.85 -7.49
N VAL A 115 4.96 -6.57 -7.74
CA VAL A 115 3.80 -6.04 -8.43
C VAL A 115 2.59 -6.11 -7.50
N ALA A 116 1.74 -5.08 -7.55
CA ALA A 116 0.50 -5.06 -6.79
C ALA A 116 -0.64 -4.63 -7.70
N PHE A 117 -1.81 -5.21 -7.47
CA PHE A 117 -3.04 -4.87 -8.19
C PHE A 117 -4.13 -4.60 -7.16
N ALA A 118 -4.87 -3.51 -7.34
CA ALA A 118 -5.93 -3.10 -6.42
C ALA A 118 -7.24 -2.87 -7.16
N ILE A 119 -8.34 -3.21 -6.47
CA ILE A 119 -9.70 -2.98 -6.95
C ILE A 119 -10.45 -2.26 -5.83
N ALA A 120 -11.08 -1.14 -6.18
CA ALA A 120 -12.05 -0.45 -5.32
C ALA A 120 -13.46 -0.79 -5.80
N GLN A 121 -14.29 -1.33 -4.90
CA GLN A 121 -15.64 -1.72 -5.26
C GLN A 121 -16.64 -1.50 -4.12
#